data_14a830dcff757dc65a7f8bb9f044317d
#
_entry.id   14a830dcff757dc65a7f8bb9f044317d
#
_cell.length_a   1.000
_cell.length_b   1.000
_cell.length_c   1.000
_cell.angle_alpha   90.00
_cell.angle_beta   90.00
_cell.angle_gamma   90.00
#
_symmetry.space_group_name_H-M   'P 1'
#
loop_
_entity.id
_entity.type
_entity.pdbx_description
1 polymer ?
#
loop_
_entity_poly.entity_id
_entity_poly.type
_entity_poly.pdbx_seq_one_letter_code
_entity_poly.pdbx_strand_id
1 'polypeptide(L)'
;MAAILSGKNPKDCFLTALIAYLHYEAPVEEQNFATLLEMLNTMQVLEDDEEYQNPVDLLFEELAKKKPNSFAGRQYKLYKLAAGKTAKSILISCGARLAPFDIQELRDLTMYDELQLDTLGDKKTALFLIMSDTDSTFNFLISMVYTQLFNLLCDKADDVYGGKLPIHVRCLIDECANIGQIPNLEKLVATIRSREISACLVLQARSQLKAIYKDNADTIVGNMDSQIFLGGSEPTTLKDLSEMLGKETIDAFN
;
A
#
# COMPACT_ATOMS: atom_id res chain seq x y z
N MET A 1 -4.89 2.57 3.92
CA MET A 1 -5.24 3.21 5.20
C MET A 1 -5.07 2.28 6.39
N ALA A 2 -5.64 1.08 6.42
CA ALA A 2 -5.53 0.13 7.55
C ALA A 2 -4.08 -0.22 7.97
N ALA A 3 -3.13 -0.32 7.03
CA ALA A 3 -1.72 -0.63 7.34
C ALA A 3 -1.00 0.50 8.11
N ILE A 4 -1.46 1.74 7.96
CA ILE A 4 -0.94 2.90 8.71
C ILE A 4 -1.55 2.95 10.11
N LEU A 5 -2.74 2.38 10.29
CA LEU A 5 -3.50 2.44 11.55
C LEU A 5 -3.05 1.42 12.60
N SER A 6 -2.11 0.52 12.31
CA SER A 6 -1.57 -0.44 13.27
C SER A 6 -0.48 0.12 14.21
N GLY A 7 -0.25 1.44 14.19
CA GLY A 7 0.87 2.12 14.82
C GLY A 7 0.94 1.97 16.33
N LYS A 8 1.97 1.25 16.76
CA LYS A 8 2.44 1.23 18.16
C LYS A 8 3.55 2.27 18.41
N ASN A 9 3.94 3.03 17.39
CA ASN A 9 5.06 3.97 17.45
C ASN A 9 4.53 5.41 17.34
N PRO A 10 5.01 6.38 18.14
CA PRO A 10 4.62 7.80 18.04
C PRO A 10 4.74 8.42 16.64
N LYS A 11 5.67 7.93 15.80
CA LYS A 11 5.81 8.35 14.39
C LYS A 11 4.58 8.00 13.56
N ASP A 12 4.05 6.81 13.76
CA ASP A 12 2.87 6.34 13.04
C ASP A 12 1.62 7.06 13.54
N CYS A 13 1.56 7.41 14.84
CA CYS A 13 0.45 8.17 15.43
C CYS A 13 0.32 9.56 14.79
N PHE A 14 1.43 10.26 14.52
CA PHE A 14 1.39 11.59 13.92
C PHE A 14 0.81 11.58 12.51
N LEU A 15 1.38 10.79 11.60
CA LEU A 15 0.84 10.67 10.23
C LEU A 15 -0.60 10.14 10.24
N THR A 16 -0.90 9.18 11.12
CA THR A 16 -2.26 8.68 11.29
C THR A 16 -3.23 9.78 11.72
N ALA A 17 -2.80 10.69 12.60
CA ALA A 17 -3.63 11.81 13.03
C ALA A 17 -3.95 12.76 11.88
N LEU A 18 -2.93 13.15 11.09
CA LEU A 18 -3.12 14.07 9.96
C LEU A 18 -3.99 13.43 8.87
N ILE A 19 -3.70 12.19 8.48
CA ILE A 19 -4.48 11.47 7.46
C ILE A 19 -5.92 11.25 7.93
N ALA A 20 -6.13 10.91 9.20
CA ALA A 20 -7.46 10.74 9.75
C ALA A 20 -8.23 12.08 9.83
N TYR A 21 -7.53 13.17 10.13
CA TYR A 21 -8.15 14.49 10.08
C TYR A 21 -8.61 14.81 8.65
N LEU A 22 -7.74 14.68 7.67
CA LEU A 22 -8.10 14.93 6.27
C LEU A 22 -9.26 14.05 5.81
N HIS A 23 -9.26 12.77 6.18
CA HIS A 23 -10.28 11.83 5.74
C HIS A 23 -11.66 12.03 6.39
N TYR A 24 -11.71 12.36 7.70
CA TYR A 24 -12.98 12.40 8.44
C TYR A 24 -13.52 13.80 8.66
N GLU A 25 -12.67 14.83 8.59
CA GLU A 25 -13.03 16.18 9.01
C GLU A 25 -12.86 17.23 7.91
N ALA A 26 -11.93 17.01 6.96
CA ALA A 26 -11.66 17.95 5.87
C ALA A 26 -12.60 17.75 4.67
N PRO A 27 -12.87 18.81 3.89
CA PRO A 27 -13.55 18.71 2.61
C PRO A 27 -12.84 17.75 1.66
N VAL A 28 -13.60 17.15 0.71
CA VAL A 28 -13.05 16.14 -0.21
C VAL A 28 -11.90 16.70 -1.06
N GLU A 29 -11.97 17.97 -1.42
CA GLU A 29 -10.95 18.69 -2.21
C GLU A 29 -9.61 18.78 -1.48
N GLU A 30 -9.61 18.70 -0.15
CA GLU A 30 -8.42 18.75 0.69
C GLU A 30 -7.89 17.35 1.07
N GLN A 31 -8.60 16.28 0.71
CA GLN A 31 -8.23 14.91 1.06
C GLN A 31 -7.15 14.33 0.13
N ASN A 32 -6.01 15.01 0.03
CA ASN A 32 -4.90 14.65 -0.85
C ASN A 32 -3.53 14.81 -0.19
N PHE A 33 -2.47 14.35 -0.87
CA PHE A 33 -1.11 14.43 -0.34
C PHE A 33 -0.54 15.85 -0.34
N ALA A 34 -1.02 16.76 -1.21
CA ALA A 34 -0.57 18.14 -1.20
C ALA A 34 -0.97 18.84 0.11
N THR A 35 -2.23 18.70 0.52
CA THR A 35 -2.70 19.23 1.80
C THR A 35 -1.99 18.58 3.00
N LEU A 36 -1.73 17.27 2.93
CA LEU A 36 -0.97 16.58 3.98
C LEU A 36 0.44 17.16 4.13
N LEU A 37 1.12 17.46 3.01
CA LEU A 37 2.44 18.11 3.02
C LEU A 37 2.38 19.53 3.56
N GLU A 38 1.37 20.31 3.18
CA GLU A 38 1.18 21.66 3.71
C GLU A 38 1.00 21.64 5.23
N MET A 39 0.18 20.72 5.74
CA MET A 39 0.05 20.52 7.18
C MET A 39 1.39 20.17 7.84
N LEU A 40 2.16 19.26 7.24
CA LEU A 40 3.47 18.88 7.75
C LEU A 40 4.47 20.05 7.74
N ASN A 41 4.47 20.85 6.67
CA ASN A 41 5.38 21.98 6.51
C ASN A 41 5.06 23.15 7.49
N THR A 42 3.82 23.26 7.93
CA THR A 42 3.42 24.25 8.95
C THR A 42 3.75 23.80 10.38
N MET A 43 4.13 22.52 10.56
CA MET A 43 4.55 21.99 11.85
C MET A 43 5.94 22.52 12.22
N GLN A 44 6.00 23.37 13.21
CA GLN A 44 7.25 23.84 13.82
C GLN A 44 7.30 23.38 15.28
N VAL A 45 8.45 22.89 15.68
CA VAL A 45 8.75 22.54 17.07
C VAL A 45 9.90 23.42 17.53
N LEU A 46 9.63 24.33 18.46
CA LEU A 46 10.65 25.13 19.13
C LEU A 46 11.14 24.34 20.34
N GLU A 47 12.45 24.12 20.42
CA GLU A 47 13.05 23.33 21.51
C GLU A 47 13.03 24.11 22.85
N ASP A 48 13.01 25.43 22.77
CA ASP A 48 13.11 26.34 23.91
C ASP A 48 11.75 26.92 24.37
N ASP A 49 10.64 26.58 23.67
CA ASP A 49 9.29 27.06 23.96
C ASP A 49 8.29 25.89 23.85
N GLU A 50 8.00 25.27 24.98
CA GLU A 50 7.02 24.18 25.07
C GLU A 50 5.56 24.65 24.95
N GLU A 51 5.28 25.95 25.11
CA GLU A 51 3.94 26.52 24.97
C GLU A 51 3.63 26.97 23.53
N TYR A 52 4.62 26.93 22.63
CA TYR A 52 4.41 27.31 21.23
C TYR A 52 3.39 26.40 20.54
N GLN A 53 2.36 27.03 20.00
CA GLN A 53 1.31 26.36 19.22
C GLN A 53 1.45 26.71 17.74
N ASN A 54 1.65 25.71 16.91
CA ASN A 54 1.63 25.85 15.47
C ASN A 54 0.19 25.77 14.91
N PRO A 55 -0.05 26.12 13.63
CA PRO A 55 -1.38 26.10 13.04
C PRO A 55 -2.10 24.74 13.14
N VAL A 56 -1.36 23.64 13.08
CA VAL A 56 -1.94 22.28 13.19
C VAL A 56 -2.36 22.00 14.65
N ASP A 57 -1.61 22.49 15.64
CA ASP A 57 -2.03 22.39 17.04
C ASP A 57 -3.39 23.06 17.25
N LEU A 58 -3.57 24.29 16.74
CA LEU A 58 -4.83 25.03 16.86
C LEU A 58 -5.99 24.29 16.18
N LEU A 59 -5.74 23.68 15.02
CA LEU A 59 -6.73 22.90 14.27
C LEU A 59 -7.19 21.67 15.07
N PHE A 60 -6.28 20.95 15.73
CA PHE A 60 -6.63 19.81 16.58
C PHE A 60 -7.26 20.22 17.91
N GLU A 61 -6.96 21.40 18.44
CA GLU A 61 -7.68 21.96 19.59
C GLU A 61 -9.14 22.31 19.25
N GLU A 62 -9.37 22.90 18.08
CA GLU A 62 -10.74 23.12 17.58
C GLU A 62 -11.49 21.82 17.40
N LEU A 63 -10.84 20.81 16.81
CA LEU A 63 -11.42 19.49 16.66
C LEU A 63 -11.78 18.87 18.02
N ALA A 64 -10.91 19.01 19.01
CA ALA A 64 -11.17 18.50 20.35
C ALA A 64 -12.36 19.19 21.04
N LYS A 65 -12.61 20.48 20.77
CA LYS A 65 -13.79 21.22 21.26
C LYS A 65 -15.07 20.72 20.56
N LYS A 66 -15.03 20.50 19.25
CA LYS A 66 -16.19 20.06 18.45
C LYS A 66 -16.49 18.55 18.62
N LYS A 67 -15.44 17.73 18.62
CA LYS A 67 -15.51 16.26 18.66
C LYS A 67 -14.46 15.68 19.63
N PRO A 68 -14.69 15.72 20.95
CA PRO A 68 -13.68 15.35 21.96
C PRO A 68 -13.11 13.93 21.83
N ASN A 69 -13.87 13.01 21.24
CA ASN A 69 -13.51 11.60 21.07
C ASN A 69 -13.17 11.23 19.62
N SER A 70 -12.85 12.21 18.75
CA SER A 70 -12.45 11.94 17.38
C SER A 70 -11.22 11.03 17.33
N PHE A 71 -11.18 10.13 16.35
CA PHE A 71 -10.03 9.24 16.17
C PHE A 71 -8.75 10.04 15.89
N ALA A 72 -8.83 11.02 14.97
CA ALA A 72 -7.72 11.91 14.64
C ALA A 72 -7.17 12.64 15.89
N GLY A 73 -8.06 13.21 16.72
CA GLY A 73 -7.68 13.89 17.95
C GLY A 73 -6.99 12.99 18.98
N ARG A 74 -7.43 11.73 19.11
CA ARG A 74 -6.76 10.76 20.01
C ARG A 74 -5.34 10.43 19.52
N GLN A 75 -5.15 10.24 18.20
CA GLN A 75 -3.83 9.98 17.63
C GLN A 75 -2.90 11.19 17.78
N TYR A 76 -3.44 12.40 17.59
CA TYR A 76 -2.65 13.61 17.77
C TYR A 76 -2.21 13.81 19.23
N LYS A 77 -3.09 13.54 20.20
CA LYS A 77 -2.71 13.55 21.62
C LYS A 77 -1.57 12.60 21.95
N LEU A 78 -1.55 11.40 21.35
CA LEU A 78 -0.46 10.45 21.52
C LEU A 78 0.86 10.99 20.94
N TYR A 79 0.81 11.66 19.79
CA TYR A 79 1.99 12.34 19.23
C TYR A 79 2.50 13.45 20.16
N LYS A 80 1.61 14.25 20.73
CA LYS A 80 1.97 15.37 21.66
C LYS A 80 2.60 14.91 22.96
N LEU A 81 2.56 13.61 23.29
CA LEU A 81 3.34 13.05 24.40
C LEU A 81 4.85 13.01 24.10
N ALA A 82 5.23 13.10 22.83
CA ALA A 82 6.61 13.21 22.43
C ALA A 82 7.06 14.68 22.56
N ALA A 83 8.02 14.95 23.41
CA ALA A 83 8.54 16.28 23.66
C ALA A 83 9.82 16.60 22.86
N GLY A 84 10.04 17.87 22.56
CA GLY A 84 11.29 18.45 22.08
C GLY A 84 11.95 17.68 20.94
N LYS A 85 13.15 17.15 21.19
CA LYS A 85 13.97 16.44 20.17
C LYS A 85 13.26 15.23 19.55
N THR A 86 12.41 14.54 20.32
CA THR A 86 11.66 13.39 19.80
C THR A 86 10.60 13.83 18.79
N ALA A 87 9.85 14.88 19.08
CA ALA A 87 8.86 15.43 18.17
C ALA A 87 9.51 15.90 16.86
N LYS A 88 10.64 16.62 16.95
CA LYS A 88 11.43 17.04 15.78
C LYS A 88 11.92 15.86 14.94
N SER A 89 12.42 14.79 15.57
CA SER A 89 12.83 13.57 14.86
C SER A 89 11.66 12.88 14.15
N ILE A 90 10.44 12.93 14.74
CA ILE A 90 9.23 12.41 14.10
C ILE A 90 8.90 13.21 12.85
N LEU A 91 8.91 14.56 12.93
CA LEU A 91 8.64 15.43 11.78
C LEU A 91 9.63 15.20 10.63
N ILE A 92 10.92 15.13 10.93
CA ILE A 92 11.97 14.82 9.94
C ILE A 92 11.72 13.47 9.28
N SER A 93 11.39 12.45 10.06
CA SER A 93 11.11 11.11 9.54
C SER A 93 9.85 11.07 8.64
N CYS A 94 8.81 11.85 8.99
CA CYS A 94 7.60 11.98 8.18
C CYS A 94 7.88 12.75 6.89
N GLY A 95 8.63 13.86 6.96
CA GLY A 95 9.05 14.63 5.79
C GLY A 95 9.85 13.79 4.80
N ALA A 96 10.80 13.00 5.28
CA ALA A 96 11.58 12.11 4.41
C ALA A 96 10.72 11.07 3.67
N ARG A 97 9.66 10.55 4.31
CA ARG A 97 8.71 9.59 3.67
C ARG A 97 7.80 10.26 2.66
N LEU A 98 7.44 11.50 2.87
CA LEU A 98 6.54 12.26 2.00
C LEU A 98 7.29 13.09 0.95
N ALA A 99 8.62 13.14 1.00
CA ALA A 99 9.46 13.90 0.07
C ALA A 99 9.15 13.66 -1.42
N PRO A 100 8.81 12.43 -1.88
CA PRO A 100 8.42 12.23 -3.28
C PRO A 100 7.23 13.10 -3.72
N PHE A 101 6.29 13.38 -2.81
CA PHE A 101 5.12 14.22 -3.09
C PHE A 101 5.43 15.73 -3.14
N ASP A 102 6.68 16.15 -2.96
CA ASP A 102 7.12 17.52 -3.27
C ASP A 102 7.28 17.75 -4.78
N ILE A 103 7.35 16.67 -5.58
CA ILE A 103 7.41 16.74 -7.03
C ILE A 103 6.01 17.15 -7.53
N GLN A 104 5.96 18.24 -8.32
CA GLN A 104 4.69 18.84 -8.76
C GLN A 104 3.84 17.87 -9.56
N GLU A 105 4.44 17.12 -10.46
CA GLU A 105 3.76 16.14 -11.30
C GLU A 105 3.11 15.02 -10.46
N LEU A 106 3.75 14.66 -9.35
CA LEU A 106 3.19 13.65 -8.44
C LEU A 106 2.06 14.22 -7.58
N ARG A 107 2.16 15.48 -7.17
CA ARG A 107 1.06 16.18 -6.52
C ARG A 107 -0.17 16.22 -7.41
N ASP A 108 0.00 16.64 -8.67
CA ASP A 108 -1.08 16.75 -9.65
C ASP A 108 -1.73 15.36 -9.90
N LEU A 109 -0.89 14.32 -10.04
CA LEU A 109 -1.36 12.94 -10.24
C LEU A 109 -2.18 12.39 -9.07
N THR A 110 -1.89 12.83 -7.85
CA THR A 110 -2.53 12.31 -6.62
C THR A 110 -3.55 13.26 -5.99
N MET A 111 -3.89 14.35 -6.69
CA MET A 111 -4.80 15.37 -6.18
C MET A 111 -6.26 14.90 -6.16
N TYR A 112 -6.66 14.10 -7.16
CA TYR A 112 -8.02 13.61 -7.32
C TYR A 112 -8.04 12.11 -7.57
N ASP A 113 -9.17 11.45 -7.26
CA ASP A 113 -9.40 10.05 -7.62
C ASP A 113 -9.92 9.96 -9.07
N GLU A 114 -8.99 9.77 -10.01
CA GLU A 114 -9.32 9.52 -11.42
C GLU A 114 -9.43 8.02 -11.74
N LEU A 115 -8.86 7.15 -10.90
CA LEU A 115 -8.80 5.72 -11.15
C LEU A 115 -10.11 5.00 -10.87
N GLN A 116 -10.89 5.48 -9.89
CA GLN A 116 -12.15 4.85 -9.46
C GLN A 116 -12.01 3.34 -9.26
N LEU A 117 -10.96 2.92 -8.54
CA LEU A 117 -10.56 1.52 -8.37
C LEU A 117 -11.68 0.63 -7.85
N ASP A 118 -12.58 1.20 -7.05
CA ASP A 118 -13.76 0.51 -6.49
C ASP A 118 -14.79 0.12 -7.56
N THR A 119 -14.73 0.70 -8.77
CA THR A 119 -15.70 0.43 -9.85
C THR A 119 -15.25 -0.66 -10.82
N LEU A 120 -14.02 -1.16 -10.71
CA LEU A 120 -13.46 -2.12 -11.67
C LEU A 120 -14.21 -3.45 -11.72
N GLY A 121 -14.90 -3.83 -10.64
CA GLY A 121 -15.76 -5.02 -10.59
C GLY A 121 -17.21 -4.79 -11.04
N ASP A 122 -17.61 -3.55 -11.35
CA ASP A 122 -18.99 -3.19 -11.69
C ASP A 122 -19.24 -3.16 -13.20
N LYS A 123 -18.23 -2.76 -13.97
CA LYS A 123 -18.29 -2.60 -15.43
C LYS A 123 -17.05 -3.15 -16.10
N LYS A 124 -17.16 -3.58 -17.35
CA LYS A 124 -16.00 -4.04 -18.14
C LYS A 124 -15.04 -2.87 -18.36
N THR A 125 -13.92 -2.92 -17.68
CA THR A 125 -12.89 -1.85 -17.70
C THR A 125 -11.52 -2.48 -17.92
N ALA A 126 -10.64 -1.79 -18.63
CA ALA A 126 -9.21 -2.11 -18.69
C ALA A 126 -8.43 -0.93 -18.11
N LEU A 127 -7.72 -1.19 -17.02
CA LEU A 127 -6.83 -0.22 -16.38
C LEU A 127 -5.39 -0.60 -16.72
N PHE A 128 -4.62 0.33 -17.27
CA PHE A 128 -3.21 0.16 -17.57
C PHE A 128 -2.39 1.02 -16.62
N LEU A 129 -1.54 0.38 -15.82
CA LEU A 129 -0.58 1.02 -14.94
C LEU A 129 0.80 0.88 -15.58
N ILE A 130 1.32 1.97 -16.13
CA ILE A 130 2.60 1.99 -16.84
C ILE A 130 3.66 2.57 -15.92
N MET A 131 4.74 1.83 -15.71
CA MET A 131 5.88 2.26 -14.89
C MET A 131 7.18 2.10 -15.67
N SER A 132 8.21 2.83 -15.26
CA SER A 132 9.55 2.65 -15.81
C SER A 132 10.13 1.31 -15.34
N ASP A 133 10.82 0.59 -16.22
CA ASP A 133 11.59 -0.61 -15.91
C ASP A 133 13.03 -0.27 -15.45
N THR A 134 13.50 0.95 -15.74
CA THR A 134 14.85 1.42 -15.41
C THR A 134 14.91 2.34 -14.20
N ASP A 135 13.79 2.95 -13.80
CA ASP A 135 13.70 3.86 -12.65
C ASP A 135 12.66 3.38 -11.64
N SER A 136 13.14 3.00 -10.47
CA SER A 136 12.30 2.48 -9.37
C SER A 136 11.76 3.55 -8.41
N THR A 137 12.05 4.82 -8.66
CA THR A 137 11.73 5.93 -7.74
C THR A 137 10.25 5.98 -7.37
N PHE A 138 9.36 5.69 -8.34
CA PHE A 138 7.91 5.77 -8.16
C PHE A 138 7.20 4.42 -8.03
N ASN A 139 7.93 3.32 -7.93
CA ASN A 139 7.33 1.97 -7.85
C ASN A 139 6.42 1.79 -6.62
N PHE A 140 6.68 2.54 -5.55
CA PHE A 140 5.83 2.55 -4.36
C PHE A 140 4.38 2.98 -4.66
N LEU A 141 4.15 3.82 -5.68
CA LEU A 141 2.81 4.23 -6.09
C LEU A 141 2.00 3.05 -6.61
N ILE A 142 2.62 2.22 -7.43
CA ILE A 142 1.97 1.02 -7.98
C ILE A 142 1.64 0.04 -6.85
N SER A 143 2.55 -0.14 -5.88
CA SER A 143 2.28 -0.92 -4.67
C SER A 143 1.10 -0.36 -3.87
N MET A 144 0.97 0.97 -3.75
CA MET A 144 -0.16 1.62 -3.11
C MET A 144 -1.46 1.39 -3.89
N VAL A 145 -1.43 1.51 -5.22
CA VAL A 145 -2.60 1.25 -6.09
C VAL A 145 -3.08 -0.18 -5.91
N TYR A 146 -2.21 -1.19 -5.98
CA TYR A 146 -2.61 -2.59 -5.75
C TYR A 146 -3.15 -2.84 -4.34
N THR A 147 -2.55 -2.20 -3.34
CA THR A 147 -3.04 -2.31 -1.96
C THR A 147 -4.46 -1.76 -1.83
N GLN A 148 -4.72 -0.59 -2.41
CA GLN A 148 -6.06 0.01 -2.42
C GLN A 148 -7.04 -0.82 -3.25
N LEU A 149 -6.63 -1.23 -4.44
CA LEU A 149 -7.44 -2.02 -5.36
C LEU A 149 -7.97 -3.30 -4.69
N PHE A 150 -7.08 -4.11 -4.12
CA PHE A 150 -7.49 -5.36 -3.48
C PHE A 150 -8.41 -5.11 -2.28
N ASN A 151 -8.13 -4.11 -1.44
CA ASN A 151 -8.97 -3.79 -0.30
C ASN A 151 -10.36 -3.32 -0.75
N LEU A 152 -10.42 -2.34 -1.66
CA LEU A 152 -11.69 -1.77 -2.14
C LEU A 152 -12.56 -2.83 -2.83
N LEU A 153 -11.96 -3.68 -3.67
CA LEU A 153 -12.71 -4.72 -4.37
C LEU A 153 -13.18 -5.84 -3.42
N CYS A 154 -12.36 -6.21 -2.43
CA CYS A 154 -12.77 -7.19 -1.42
C CYS A 154 -13.90 -6.66 -0.55
N ASP A 155 -13.76 -5.45 -0.03
CA ASP A 155 -14.78 -4.81 0.80
C ASP A 155 -16.09 -4.66 0.01
N LYS A 156 -16.01 -4.22 -1.25
CA LYS A 156 -17.20 -4.08 -2.11
C LYS A 156 -17.86 -5.43 -2.44
N ALA A 157 -17.05 -6.46 -2.70
CA ALA A 157 -17.58 -7.81 -2.91
C ALA A 157 -18.36 -8.30 -1.68
N ASP A 158 -17.81 -8.09 -0.48
CA ASP A 158 -18.40 -8.56 0.76
C ASP A 158 -19.61 -7.72 1.18
N ASP A 159 -19.46 -6.39 1.20
CA ASP A 159 -20.44 -5.47 1.78
C ASP A 159 -21.59 -5.13 0.82
N VAL A 160 -21.34 -5.09 -0.50
CA VAL A 160 -22.32 -4.66 -1.50
C VAL A 160 -22.89 -5.84 -2.28
N TYR A 161 -22.05 -6.82 -2.65
CA TYR A 161 -22.44 -7.89 -3.57
C TYR A 161 -22.58 -9.27 -2.91
N GLY A 162 -22.56 -9.35 -1.57
CA GLY A 162 -22.78 -10.60 -0.85
C GLY A 162 -21.70 -11.66 -1.07
N GLY A 163 -20.45 -11.23 -1.30
CA GLY A 163 -19.26 -12.07 -1.35
C GLY A 163 -18.62 -12.24 -2.73
N LYS A 164 -19.23 -11.71 -3.82
CA LYS A 164 -18.69 -11.85 -5.18
C LYS A 164 -18.93 -10.60 -6.01
N LEU A 165 -17.91 -10.16 -6.72
CA LEU A 165 -18.06 -9.08 -7.71
C LEU A 165 -18.90 -9.54 -8.91
N PRO A 166 -19.72 -8.66 -9.50
CA PRO A 166 -20.53 -8.99 -10.67
C PRO A 166 -19.69 -9.26 -11.93
N ILE A 167 -18.50 -8.66 -12.02
CA ILE A 167 -17.55 -8.87 -13.11
C ILE A 167 -16.21 -9.31 -12.52
N HIS A 168 -15.66 -10.39 -13.08
CA HIS A 168 -14.35 -10.90 -12.69
C HIS A 168 -13.26 -9.87 -12.96
N VAL A 169 -12.46 -9.57 -11.95
CA VAL A 169 -11.30 -8.68 -12.06
C VAL A 169 -10.01 -9.49 -12.11
N ARG A 170 -9.29 -9.38 -13.21
CA ARG A 170 -7.97 -10.01 -13.36
C ARG A 170 -6.86 -8.97 -13.25
N CYS A 171 -5.99 -9.13 -12.27
CA CYS A 171 -4.77 -8.35 -12.11
C CYS A 171 -3.62 -9.08 -12.81
N LEU A 172 -3.14 -8.54 -13.93
CA LEU A 172 -1.94 -9.02 -14.61
C LEU A 172 -0.78 -8.13 -14.17
N ILE A 173 0.12 -8.70 -13.39
CA ILE A 173 1.23 -7.98 -12.76
C ILE A 173 2.52 -8.42 -13.44
N ASP A 174 2.84 -7.73 -14.53
CA ASP A 174 4.09 -7.94 -15.25
C ASP A 174 5.26 -7.35 -14.47
N GLU A 175 6.42 -7.97 -14.55
CA GLU A 175 7.61 -7.60 -13.78
C GLU A 175 7.31 -7.38 -12.28
N CYS A 176 6.55 -8.30 -11.68
CA CYS A 176 6.03 -8.19 -10.31
C CYS A 176 7.12 -7.84 -9.28
N ALA A 177 8.36 -8.26 -9.53
CA ALA A 177 9.49 -7.92 -8.67
C ALA A 177 9.84 -6.43 -8.68
N ASN A 178 9.57 -5.71 -9.76
CA ASN A 178 9.91 -4.29 -9.88
C ASN A 178 8.96 -3.38 -9.11
N ILE A 179 7.73 -3.83 -8.84
CA ILE A 179 6.73 -3.06 -8.08
C ILE A 179 7.13 -2.91 -6.61
N GLY A 180 8.01 -3.78 -6.12
CA GLY A 180 8.30 -3.90 -4.70
C GLY A 180 7.26 -4.75 -3.96
N GLN A 181 7.22 -4.60 -2.65
CA GLN A 181 6.32 -5.41 -1.83
C GLN A 181 4.89 -4.83 -1.83
N ILE A 182 3.92 -5.62 -2.29
CA ILE A 182 2.50 -5.37 -2.03
C ILE A 182 2.20 -5.94 -0.64
N PRO A 183 1.82 -5.11 0.34
CA PRO A 183 1.58 -5.56 1.71
C PRO A 183 0.52 -6.67 1.79
N ASN A 184 0.80 -7.72 2.56
CA ASN A 184 -0.09 -8.87 2.78
C ASN A 184 -0.50 -9.63 1.50
N LEU A 185 0.28 -9.58 0.43
CA LEU A 185 -0.03 -10.28 -0.82
C LEU A 185 -0.25 -11.78 -0.58
N GLU A 186 0.51 -12.41 0.31
CA GLU A 186 0.38 -13.81 0.69
C GLU A 186 -1.00 -14.18 1.24
N LYS A 187 -1.65 -13.24 1.93
CA LYS A 187 -3.02 -13.40 2.44
C LYS A 187 -4.06 -13.10 1.36
N LEU A 188 -3.80 -12.08 0.57
CA LEU A 188 -4.69 -11.66 -0.51
C LEU A 188 -4.87 -12.78 -1.52
N VAL A 189 -3.79 -13.36 -2.05
CA VAL A 189 -3.89 -14.44 -3.06
C VAL A 189 -4.62 -15.68 -2.55
N ALA A 190 -4.62 -15.92 -1.25
CA ALA A 190 -5.39 -17.00 -0.63
C ALA A 190 -6.90 -16.73 -0.58
N THR A 191 -7.35 -15.48 -0.64
CA THR A 191 -8.74 -15.09 -0.33
C THR A 191 -9.49 -14.44 -1.49
N ILE A 192 -8.80 -13.79 -2.43
CA ILE A 192 -9.43 -13.00 -3.50
C ILE A 192 -10.24 -13.84 -4.49
N ARG A 193 -9.91 -15.13 -4.67
CA ARG A 193 -10.57 -16.03 -5.61
C ARG A 193 -12.08 -16.14 -5.38
N SER A 194 -12.50 -16.26 -4.11
CA SER A 194 -13.92 -16.36 -3.76
C SER A 194 -14.72 -15.11 -4.14
N ARG A 195 -14.06 -13.98 -4.31
CA ARG A 195 -14.62 -12.66 -4.62
C ARG A 195 -14.60 -12.30 -6.10
N GLU A 196 -14.31 -13.28 -6.97
CA GLU A 196 -14.14 -13.07 -8.42
C GLU A 196 -12.96 -12.15 -8.76
N ILE A 197 -11.88 -12.27 -7.99
CA ILE A 197 -10.63 -11.55 -8.26
C ILE A 197 -9.52 -12.58 -8.47
N SER A 198 -8.69 -12.39 -9.48
CA SER A 198 -7.51 -13.21 -9.73
C SER A 198 -6.26 -12.37 -9.96
N ALA A 199 -5.11 -12.92 -9.56
CA ALA A 199 -3.80 -12.33 -9.80
C ALA A 199 -2.94 -13.25 -10.66
N CYS A 200 -2.27 -12.68 -11.65
CA CYS A 200 -1.24 -13.34 -12.46
C CYS A 200 0.07 -12.59 -12.21
N LEU A 201 1.01 -13.24 -11.55
CA LEU A 201 2.31 -12.66 -11.24
C LEU A 201 3.32 -13.15 -12.29
N VAL A 202 3.93 -12.23 -13.04
CA VAL A 202 4.98 -12.54 -13.99
C VAL A 202 6.34 -12.21 -13.38
N LEU A 203 7.25 -13.16 -13.43
CA LEU A 203 8.57 -13.09 -12.80
C LEU A 203 9.62 -13.65 -13.76
N GLN A 204 10.81 -13.11 -13.73
CA GLN A 204 11.95 -13.69 -14.47
C GLN A 204 12.55 -14.88 -13.74
N ALA A 205 12.47 -14.91 -12.40
CA ALA A 205 12.94 -16.01 -11.57
C ALA A 205 12.20 -16.04 -10.21
N ARG A 206 12.07 -17.25 -9.63
CA ARG A 206 11.49 -17.41 -8.28
C ARG A 206 12.31 -16.70 -7.19
N SER A 207 13.61 -16.61 -7.36
CA SER A 207 14.51 -15.89 -6.45
C SER A 207 14.13 -14.43 -6.27
N GLN A 208 13.56 -13.78 -7.30
CA GLN A 208 13.06 -12.40 -7.20
C GLN A 208 11.91 -12.29 -6.18
N LEU A 209 10.98 -13.23 -6.20
CA LEU A 209 9.87 -13.25 -5.23
C LEU A 209 10.39 -13.47 -3.80
N LYS A 210 11.36 -14.38 -3.62
CA LYS A 210 12.00 -14.63 -2.32
C LYS A 210 12.76 -13.42 -1.79
N ALA A 211 13.40 -12.65 -2.65
CA ALA A 211 14.10 -11.41 -2.26
C ALA A 211 13.13 -10.38 -1.63
N ILE A 212 11.92 -10.27 -2.15
CA ILE A 212 10.90 -9.28 -1.73
C ILE A 212 10.09 -9.81 -0.54
N TYR A 213 9.54 -11.02 -0.66
CA TYR A 213 8.55 -11.55 0.29
C TYR A 213 9.16 -12.51 1.33
N LYS A 214 10.46 -12.85 1.21
CA LYS A 214 11.19 -13.74 2.12
C LYS A 214 10.42 -15.06 2.32
N ASP A 215 10.13 -15.41 3.57
CA ASP A 215 9.43 -16.67 3.92
C ASP A 215 7.98 -16.71 3.38
N ASN A 216 7.36 -15.56 3.12
CA ASN A 216 6.02 -15.50 2.54
C ASN A 216 5.98 -15.84 1.04
N ALA A 217 7.13 -15.87 0.36
CA ALA A 217 7.19 -16.20 -1.07
C ALA A 217 6.64 -17.59 -1.37
N ASP A 218 6.98 -18.58 -0.54
CA ASP A 218 6.50 -19.96 -0.73
C ASP A 218 4.99 -20.07 -0.48
N THR A 219 4.44 -19.26 0.42
CA THR A 219 2.99 -19.15 0.64
C THR A 219 2.30 -18.55 -0.59
N ILE A 220 2.87 -17.51 -1.20
CA ILE A 220 2.33 -16.90 -2.43
C ILE A 220 2.30 -17.94 -3.54
N VAL A 221 3.43 -18.61 -3.80
CA VAL A 221 3.52 -19.64 -4.85
C VAL A 221 2.56 -20.81 -4.60
N GLY A 222 2.43 -21.25 -3.34
CA GLY A 222 1.54 -22.34 -2.95
C GLY A 222 0.04 -22.03 -3.13
N ASN A 223 -0.33 -20.74 -3.19
CA ASN A 223 -1.72 -20.31 -3.46
C ASN A 223 -1.99 -20.02 -4.96
N MET A 224 -0.99 -20.23 -5.84
CA MET A 224 -1.18 -20.10 -7.28
C MET A 224 -1.61 -21.44 -7.86
N ASP A 225 -2.83 -21.52 -8.38
CA ASP A 225 -3.40 -22.75 -8.97
C ASP A 225 -2.65 -23.22 -10.22
N SER A 226 -2.07 -22.29 -10.96
CA SER A 226 -1.39 -22.58 -12.24
C SER A 226 -0.03 -21.92 -12.27
N GLN A 227 0.98 -22.67 -12.69
CA GLN A 227 2.33 -22.17 -12.91
C GLN A 227 2.72 -22.45 -14.36
N ILE A 228 3.11 -21.41 -15.08
CA ILE A 228 3.54 -21.49 -16.48
C ILE A 228 5.02 -21.14 -16.51
N PHE A 229 5.84 -22.06 -17.03
CA PHE A 229 7.27 -21.84 -17.24
C PHE A 229 7.55 -21.73 -18.73
N LEU A 230 8.00 -20.57 -19.15
CA LEU A 230 8.29 -20.27 -20.56
C LEU A 230 9.76 -20.48 -20.94
N GLY A 231 10.54 -21.01 -20.02
CA GLY A 231 11.98 -21.21 -20.20
C GLY A 231 12.81 -20.27 -19.32
N GLY A 232 14.08 -20.60 -19.17
CA GLY A 232 15.05 -19.85 -18.37
C GLY A 232 16.20 -20.74 -17.93
N SER A 233 17.26 -20.12 -17.42
CA SER A 233 18.49 -20.81 -16.99
C SER A 233 18.79 -20.61 -15.50
N GLU A 234 17.88 -20.01 -14.72
CA GLU A 234 18.10 -19.76 -13.30
C GLU A 234 18.01 -21.07 -12.51
N PRO A 235 19.13 -21.50 -11.86
CA PRO A 235 19.24 -22.85 -11.32
C PRO A 235 18.22 -23.17 -10.21
N THR A 236 17.88 -22.21 -9.37
CA THR A 236 16.93 -22.40 -8.26
C THR A 236 15.53 -22.67 -8.81
N THR A 237 15.08 -21.87 -9.77
CA THR A 237 13.77 -22.05 -10.42
C THR A 237 13.69 -23.42 -11.13
N LEU A 238 14.74 -23.80 -11.88
CA LEU A 238 14.80 -25.09 -12.55
C LEU A 238 14.75 -26.26 -11.57
N LYS A 239 15.48 -26.15 -10.47
CA LYS A 239 15.48 -27.16 -9.42
C LYS A 239 14.11 -27.31 -8.78
N ASP A 240 13.50 -26.21 -8.35
CA ASP A 240 12.18 -26.20 -7.73
C ASP A 240 11.11 -26.82 -8.66
N LEU A 241 11.12 -26.46 -9.93
CA LEU A 241 10.19 -27.02 -10.93
C LEU A 241 10.43 -28.53 -11.15
N SER A 242 11.71 -28.96 -11.24
CA SER A 242 12.05 -30.36 -11.38
C SER A 242 11.59 -31.19 -10.18
N GLU A 243 11.75 -30.66 -8.96
CA GLU A 243 11.29 -31.31 -7.73
C GLU A 243 9.75 -31.40 -7.68
N MET A 244 9.04 -30.38 -8.14
CA MET A 244 7.57 -30.37 -8.21
C MET A 244 7.03 -31.40 -9.21
N LEU A 245 7.68 -31.60 -10.34
CA LEU A 245 7.29 -32.59 -11.34
C LEU A 245 7.56 -34.04 -10.89
N GLY A 246 8.47 -34.23 -9.95
CA GLY A 246 8.87 -35.54 -9.48
C GLY A 246 9.84 -36.25 -10.41
N LYS A 247 10.04 -37.54 -10.16
CA LYS A 247 10.94 -38.43 -10.96
C LYS A 247 10.10 -39.52 -11.62
N GLU A 248 10.35 -39.74 -12.90
CA GLU A 248 9.82 -40.87 -13.62
C GLU A 248 10.93 -41.89 -13.91
N THR A 249 10.60 -43.18 -13.81
CA THR A 249 11.51 -44.25 -14.21
C THR A 249 11.37 -44.49 -15.71
N ILE A 250 12.43 -44.28 -16.44
CA ILE A 250 12.45 -44.56 -17.90
C ILE A 250 13.17 -45.90 -18.12
N ASP A 251 12.50 -46.83 -18.78
CA ASP A 251 13.16 -48.04 -19.27
C ASP A 251 14.04 -47.68 -20.47
N ALA A 252 15.35 -47.75 -20.29
CA ALA A 252 16.30 -47.59 -21.38
C ALA A 252 16.40 -48.91 -22.13
N PHE A 253 15.84 -48.99 -23.33
CA PHE A 253 16.14 -50.08 -24.27
C PHE A 253 17.48 -49.79 -24.96
N ASN A 254 18.45 -50.72 -24.80
CA ASN A 254 19.71 -50.73 -25.53
C ASN A 254 19.50 -51.28 -26.95
#